data_0f403cc6b7d5b22a0b1438f3e96f3323
#
_entry.id   0f403cc6b7d5b22a0b1438f3e96f3323
#
_cell.length_a   1.000
_cell.length_b   1.000
_cell.length_c   1.000
_cell.angle_alpha   90.00
_cell.angle_beta   90.00
_cell.angle_gamma   90.00
#
_symmetry.space_group_name_H-M   'P 1'
#
loop_
_entity.id
_entity.type
_entity.pdbx_description
1 polymer ?
#
loop_
_entity_poly.entity_id
_entity_poly.type
_entity_poly.pdbx_seq_one_letter_code
_entity_poly.pdbx_strand_id
1 'polypeptide(L)'
;MNHISIDKLYNPQYDLLSISDKKALLNTLAAIYHLELICFKEFKAFEKSTYTAVYRSNDGIEFVFVPGDTVTLGLNFKNKPLQDIFNDENLAELVYPFVEGYEEEIFSEEDVQRKISETLEDEDVLSNIEMYFEQNFTQEDEFVIQPLLVQKEYSETCWTPISDEKLGQNKEWQQMIENAEKAGLSETMVHNTVCLYKIDDSNWCGKLYEESTFKKLLQDIKKYGYSLPTRREWEYLAGKGCRTIFPWGNNIDFSMNLKYMEWMDNDGAYTLEKENFFGLIIGDDPYCREIVYDDGEFSYKGGDGGRNICGGLGVVWGYFPVSPYFQDSEMVIGDNINGGYDFFRRVIRINDNMK
;
A
#
# COMPACT_ATOMS: atom_id res chain seq x y z
N MET A 1 -3.79 -38.24 3.27
CA MET A 1 -3.78 -36.82 2.92
C MET A 1 -4.68 -36.11 3.93
N ASN A 2 -4.15 -35.15 4.68
CA ASN A 2 -4.97 -34.40 5.62
C ASN A 2 -5.85 -33.43 4.81
N HIS A 3 -7.14 -33.71 4.79
CA HIS A 3 -8.10 -32.85 4.11
C HIS A 3 -8.33 -31.60 4.98
N ILE A 4 -7.98 -30.43 4.49
CA ILE A 4 -8.32 -29.16 5.14
C ILE A 4 -9.80 -28.89 4.85
N SER A 5 -10.61 -28.68 5.91
CA SER A 5 -11.93 -28.09 5.73
C SER A 5 -11.71 -26.59 5.45
N ILE A 6 -12.11 -26.13 4.28
CA ILE A 6 -11.91 -24.74 3.84
C ILE A 6 -12.61 -23.75 4.78
N ASP A 7 -13.74 -24.12 5.38
CA ASP A 7 -14.47 -23.29 6.34
C ASP A 7 -13.60 -22.82 7.52
N LYS A 8 -12.60 -23.65 7.91
CA LYS A 8 -11.67 -23.29 8.98
C LYS A 8 -10.64 -22.23 8.59
N LEU A 9 -10.58 -21.88 7.31
CA LEU A 9 -9.71 -20.82 6.79
C LEU A 9 -10.44 -19.46 6.76
N TYR A 10 -11.74 -19.42 7.09
CA TYR A 10 -12.55 -18.21 7.15
C TYR A 10 -12.81 -17.76 8.58
N ASN A 11 -12.88 -16.46 8.80
CA ASN A 11 -13.43 -15.89 10.03
C ASN A 11 -14.97 -16.05 10.05
N PRO A 12 -15.58 -16.19 11.24
CA PRO A 12 -14.92 -16.23 12.56
C PRO A 12 -14.30 -17.59 12.93
N GLN A 13 -14.49 -18.64 12.11
CA GLN A 13 -14.03 -20.00 12.46
C GLN A 13 -12.51 -20.05 12.65
N TYR A 14 -11.75 -19.37 11.79
CA TYR A 14 -10.29 -19.30 11.93
C TYR A 14 -9.87 -18.66 13.26
N ASP A 15 -10.49 -17.55 13.65
CA ASP A 15 -10.15 -16.84 14.88
C ASP A 15 -10.47 -17.67 16.14
N LEU A 16 -11.51 -18.49 16.08
CA LEU A 16 -11.92 -19.39 17.17
C LEU A 16 -11.01 -20.62 17.35
N LEU A 17 -10.17 -20.96 16.38
CA LEU A 17 -9.23 -22.08 16.50
C LEU A 17 -8.21 -21.84 17.61
N SER A 18 -7.86 -22.92 18.32
CA SER A 18 -6.70 -22.89 19.23
C SER A 18 -5.40 -22.59 18.44
N ILE A 19 -4.39 -22.06 19.12
CA ILE A 19 -3.06 -21.83 18.50
C ILE A 19 -2.49 -23.16 17.94
N SER A 20 -2.71 -24.27 18.62
CA SER A 20 -2.28 -25.60 18.14
C SER A 20 -2.97 -25.98 16.84
N ASP A 21 -4.29 -25.74 16.74
CA ASP A 21 -5.06 -26.06 15.53
C ASP A 21 -4.69 -25.14 14.38
N LYS A 22 -4.51 -23.83 14.65
CA LYS A 22 -3.99 -22.87 13.64
C LYS A 22 -2.65 -23.34 13.09
N LYS A 23 -1.70 -23.72 13.97
CA LYS A 23 -0.40 -24.24 13.54
C LYS A 23 -0.51 -25.50 12.69
N ALA A 24 -1.35 -26.46 13.07
CA ALA A 24 -1.56 -27.68 12.30
C ALA A 24 -2.15 -27.38 10.92
N LEU A 25 -3.14 -26.49 10.85
CA LEU A 25 -3.77 -26.03 9.62
C LEU A 25 -2.76 -25.33 8.69
N LEU A 26 -2.01 -24.39 9.22
CA LEU A 26 -1.02 -23.61 8.47
C LEU A 26 0.18 -24.45 8.00
N ASN A 27 0.62 -25.45 8.77
CA ASN A 27 1.61 -26.43 8.32
C ASN A 27 1.10 -27.26 7.12
N THR A 28 -0.20 -27.59 7.13
CA THR A 28 -0.79 -28.33 6.01
C THR A 28 -0.83 -27.47 4.74
N LEU A 29 -1.14 -26.17 4.87
CA LEU A 29 -1.06 -25.22 3.75
C LEU A 29 0.36 -25.12 3.18
N ALA A 30 1.39 -25.03 4.04
CA ALA A 30 2.78 -25.04 3.61
C ALA A 30 3.11 -26.24 2.71
N ALA A 31 2.67 -27.43 3.12
CA ALA A 31 2.89 -28.67 2.35
C ALA A 31 2.13 -28.68 1.01
N ILE A 32 0.87 -28.21 0.99
CA ILE A 32 0.04 -28.16 -0.23
C ILE A 32 0.63 -27.20 -1.28
N TYR A 33 1.10 -26.02 -0.84
CA TYR A 33 1.62 -24.97 -1.73
C TYR A 33 3.14 -25.03 -1.91
N HIS A 34 3.79 -26.07 -1.38
CA HIS A 34 5.26 -26.25 -1.47
C HIS A 34 6.05 -25.04 -0.96
N LEU A 35 5.60 -24.48 0.16
CA LEU A 35 6.22 -23.31 0.80
C LEU A 35 7.03 -23.76 2.03
N GLU A 36 8.16 -23.10 2.26
CA GLU A 36 8.92 -23.20 3.49
C GLU A 36 8.24 -22.39 4.58
N LEU A 37 7.93 -23.00 5.72
CA LEU A 37 7.44 -22.27 6.88
C LEU A 37 8.59 -21.54 7.57
N ILE A 38 8.52 -20.22 7.64
CA ILE A 38 9.50 -19.38 8.35
C ILE A 38 9.16 -19.28 9.83
N CYS A 39 7.96 -18.83 10.15
CA CYS A 39 7.51 -18.67 11.53
C CYS A 39 6.00 -18.62 11.67
N PHE A 40 5.56 -18.79 12.92
CA PHE A 40 4.21 -18.41 13.36
C PHE A 40 4.31 -17.18 14.23
N LYS A 41 3.49 -16.17 13.96
CA LYS A 41 3.51 -14.90 14.68
C LYS A 41 2.12 -14.31 14.81
N GLU A 42 1.86 -13.61 15.90
CA GLU A 42 0.74 -12.71 16.02
C GLU A 42 1.17 -11.32 15.57
N PHE A 43 0.53 -10.81 14.52
CA PHE A 43 0.71 -9.45 14.06
C PHE A 43 -0.37 -8.56 14.65
N LYS A 44 0.03 -7.36 15.10
CA LYS A 44 -0.87 -6.39 15.73
C LYS A 44 -0.61 -5.00 15.18
N ALA A 45 -1.67 -4.36 14.72
CA ALA A 45 -1.65 -2.95 14.33
C ALA A 45 -3.07 -2.38 14.46
N PHE A 46 -3.20 -1.10 14.82
CA PHE A 46 -4.45 -0.37 14.82
C PHE A 46 -5.60 -1.12 15.53
N GLU A 47 -5.31 -1.62 16.75
CA GLU A 47 -6.24 -2.39 17.60
C GLU A 47 -6.75 -3.71 17.00
N LYS A 48 -6.21 -4.13 15.87
CA LYS A 48 -6.51 -5.40 15.22
C LYS A 48 -5.34 -6.36 15.34
N SER A 49 -5.63 -7.66 15.35
CA SER A 49 -4.57 -8.68 15.35
C SER A 49 -4.95 -9.89 14.51
N THR A 50 -3.93 -10.65 14.11
CA THR A 50 -4.09 -11.93 13.46
C THR A 50 -2.91 -12.84 13.82
N TYR A 51 -3.19 -14.02 14.35
CA TYR A 51 -2.17 -15.05 14.52
C TYR A 51 -2.09 -15.89 13.25
N THR A 52 -0.94 -15.84 12.58
CA THR A 52 -0.76 -16.45 11.26
C THR A 52 0.66 -16.99 11.05
N ALA A 53 0.96 -17.46 9.85
CA ALA A 53 2.27 -17.97 9.45
C ALA A 53 2.88 -17.10 8.34
N VAL A 54 4.19 -16.97 8.40
CA VAL A 54 5.03 -16.44 7.32
C VAL A 54 5.69 -17.62 6.62
N TYR A 55 5.65 -17.62 5.31
CA TYR A 55 6.21 -18.64 4.44
C TYR A 55 7.22 -18.03 3.47
N ARG A 56 8.07 -18.88 2.90
CA ARG A 56 8.95 -18.53 1.78
C ARG A 56 8.72 -19.49 0.63
N SER A 57 8.58 -18.95 -0.56
CA SER A 57 8.53 -19.73 -1.80
C SER A 57 9.93 -20.11 -2.28
N ASN A 58 10.01 -21.02 -3.24
CA ASN A 58 11.30 -21.50 -3.80
C ASN A 58 12.09 -20.39 -4.50
N ASP A 59 11.44 -19.32 -4.95
CA ASP A 59 12.05 -18.13 -5.54
C ASP A 59 12.37 -17.04 -4.51
N GLY A 60 12.26 -17.37 -3.21
CA GLY A 60 12.68 -16.52 -2.10
C GLY A 60 11.65 -15.47 -1.65
N ILE A 61 10.45 -15.46 -2.24
CA ILE A 61 9.40 -14.50 -1.91
C ILE A 61 8.71 -14.90 -0.60
N GLU A 62 8.55 -13.94 0.31
CA GLU A 62 7.82 -14.15 1.55
C GLU A 62 6.31 -13.94 1.36
N PHE A 63 5.53 -14.87 1.87
CA PHE A 63 4.06 -14.85 1.87
C PHE A 63 3.52 -14.96 3.29
N VAL A 64 2.39 -14.32 3.53
CA VAL A 64 1.62 -14.45 4.77
C VAL A 64 0.28 -15.08 4.46
N PHE A 65 -0.19 -15.99 5.31
CA PHE A 65 -1.57 -16.46 5.21
C PHE A 65 -2.52 -15.41 5.78
N VAL A 66 -3.55 -15.09 5.02
CA VAL A 66 -4.65 -14.19 5.42
C VAL A 66 -5.94 -14.97 5.39
N PRO A 67 -6.67 -15.07 6.52
CA PRO A 67 -7.96 -15.77 6.57
C PRO A 67 -8.99 -15.06 5.68
N GLY A 68 -9.87 -15.84 5.06
CA GLY A 68 -11.05 -15.31 4.38
C GLY A 68 -12.03 -14.70 5.38
N ASP A 69 -12.94 -13.87 4.87
CA ASP A 69 -13.94 -13.21 5.70
C ASP A 69 -15.17 -12.81 4.89
N THR A 70 -16.30 -12.65 5.57
CA THR A 70 -17.44 -11.87 5.07
C THR A 70 -17.40 -10.53 5.75
N VAL A 71 -17.06 -9.49 5.00
CA VAL A 71 -16.68 -8.20 5.57
C VAL A 71 -17.33 -7.04 4.82
N THR A 72 -17.74 -6.03 5.55
CA THR A 72 -18.14 -4.76 4.96
C THR A 72 -16.91 -3.93 4.65
N LEU A 73 -16.74 -3.53 3.39
CA LEU A 73 -15.67 -2.67 2.88
C LEU A 73 -16.27 -1.36 2.39
N GLY A 74 -15.43 -0.32 2.35
CA GLY A 74 -15.83 1.00 1.89
C GLY A 74 -16.34 1.91 3.02
N LEU A 75 -16.68 3.11 2.64
CA LEU A 75 -17.10 4.19 3.54
C LEU A 75 -18.48 4.72 3.16
N ASN A 76 -19.19 5.22 4.15
CA ASN A 76 -20.46 5.90 3.95
C ASN A 76 -20.36 7.32 4.49
N PHE A 77 -20.13 8.27 3.59
CA PHE A 77 -20.09 9.71 3.90
C PHE A 77 -21.48 10.37 3.83
N LYS A 78 -22.46 9.67 3.28
CA LYS A 78 -23.79 10.23 3.03
C LYS A 78 -24.45 10.72 4.32
N ASN A 79 -24.84 11.98 4.32
CA ASN A 79 -25.47 12.67 5.45
C ASN A 79 -24.58 12.72 6.73
N LYS A 80 -23.28 12.65 6.57
CA LYS A 80 -22.32 12.87 7.67
C LYS A 80 -21.58 14.17 7.42
N PRO A 81 -21.82 15.22 8.21
CA PRO A 81 -21.05 16.45 8.12
C PRO A 81 -19.54 16.17 8.30
N LEU A 82 -18.70 16.91 7.62
CA LEU A 82 -17.23 16.73 7.71
C LEU A 82 -16.71 16.88 9.15
N GLN A 83 -17.37 17.72 9.97
CA GLN A 83 -17.08 17.92 11.39
C GLN A 83 -17.33 16.67 12.26
N ASP A 84 -18.18 15.74 11.81
CA ASP A 84 -18.40 14.47 12.49
C ASP A 84 -17.38 13.39 12.07
N ILE A 85 -16.62 13.64 11.00
CA ILE A 85 -15.63 12.71 10.44
C ILE A 85 -14.24 13.10 10.89
N PHE A 86 -13.89 14.39 10.80
CA PHE A 86 -12.56 14.92 11.08
C PHE A 86 -12.55 15.73 12.38
N ASN A 87 -11.43 15.71 13.09
CA ASN A 87 -11.18 16.65 14.17
C ASN A 87 -10.84 18.05 13.59
N ASP A 88 -10.84 19.07 14.45
CA ASP A 88 -10.64 20.47 14.04
C ASP A 88 -9.34 20.69 13.28
N GLU A 89 -8.25 20.04 13.68
CA GLU A 89 -6.93 20.16 13.06
C GLU A 89 -6.90 19.57 11.64
N ASN A 90 -7.42 18.35 11.45
CA ASN A 90 -7.52 17.72 10.14
C ASN A 90 -8.56 18.41 9.24
N LEU A 91 -9.63 18.95 9.83
CA LEU A 91 -10.63 19.69 9.09
C LEU A 91 -10.05 21.03 8.58
N ALA A 92 -9.24 21.71 9.38
CA ALA A 92 -8.51 22.90 8.95
C ALA A 92 -7.58 22.62 7.77
N GLU A 93 -6.78 21.55 7.84
CA GLU A 93 -5.93 21.09 6.74
C GLU A 93 -6.74 20.73 5.48
N LEU A 94 -7.92 20.14 5.66
CA LEU A 94 -8.78 19.74 4.54
C LEU A 94 -9.33 20.94 3.78
N VAL A 95 -9.69 22.03 4.45
CA VAL A 95 -10.24 23.23 3.80
C VAL A 95 -9.18 24.25 3.38
N TYR A 96 -7.96 24.13 3.90
CA TYR A 96 -6.88 25.08 3.66
C TYR A 96 -6.58 25.37 2.17
N PRO A 97 -6.60 24.39 1.26
CA PRO A 97 -6.42 24.65 -0.17
C PRO A 97 -7.50 25.52 -0.82
N PHE A 98 -8.65 25.70 -0.17
CA PHE A 98 -9.76 26.50 -0.67
C PHE A 98 -9.81 27.92 -0.07
N VAL A 99 -8.86 28.25 0.80
CA VAL A 99 -8.77 29.59 1.39
C VAL A 99 -8.35 30.61 0.32
N GLU A 100 -9.17 31.64 0.10
CA GLU A 100 -8.88 32.69 -0.89
C GLU A 100 -7.58 33.43 -0.58
N GLY A 101 -6.74 33.60 -1.60
CA GLY A 101 -5.47 34.31 -1.53
C GLY A 101 -4.32 33.50 -0.90
N TYR A 102 -4.53 32.22 -0.63
CA TYR A 102 -3.53 31.33 -0.03
C TYR A 102 -2.16 31.35 -0.75
N GLU A 103 -2.15 31.45 -2.07
CA GLU A 103 -0.90 31.42 -2.85
C GLU A 103 -0.20 32.80 -2.98
N GLU A 104 -0.88 33.92 -2.65
CA GLU A 104 -0.41 35.25 -2.99
C GLU A 104 -0.02 36.13 -1.79
N GLU A 105 -0.43 35.81 -0.56
CA GLU A 105 -0.23 36.67 0.60
C GLU A 105 0.38 35.93 1.80
N ILE A 106 1.28 36.63 2.52
CA ILE A 106 1.76 36.16 3.83
C ILE A 106 0.73 36.59 4.87
N PHE A 107 -0.10 35.65 5.31
CA PHE A 107 -1.06 35.86 6.37
C PHE A 107 -0.43 35.73 7.76
N SER A 108 -0.97 36.46 8.74
CA SER A 108 -0.73 36.15 10.15
C SER A 108 -1.45 34.87 10.55
N GLU A 109 -0.99 34.20 11.62
CA GLU A 109 -1.71 33.03 12.15
C GLU A 109 -3.19 33.32 12.45
N GLU A 110 -3.51 34.52 12.97
CA GLU A 110 -4.89 34.95 13.27
C GLU A 110 -5.72 35.08 11.98
N ASP A 111 -5.12 35.61 10.90
CA ASP A 111 -5.81 35.72 9.62
C ASP A 111 -6.07 34.36 8.99
N VAL A 112 -5.11 33.44 9.07
CA VAL A 112 -5.27 32.05 8.58
C VAL A 112 -6.43 31.37 9.32
N GLN A 113 -6.45 31.41 10.64
CA GLN A 113 -7.52 30.80 11.45
C GLN A 113 -8.91 31.42 11.16
N ARG A 114 -8.97 32.72 10.97
CA ARG A 114 -10.23 33.40 10.58
C ARG A 114 -10.70 32.93 9.21
N LYS A 115 -9.81 32.90 8.21
CA LYS A 115 -10.14 32.45 6.85
C LYS A 115 -10.56 30.98 6.80
N ILE A 116 -9.89 30.10 7.54
CA ILE A 116 -10.31 28.70 7.69
C ILE A 116 -11.72 28.62 8.25
N SER A 117 -12.03 29.42 9.28
CA SER A 117 -13.39 29.45 9.88
C SER A 117 -14.45 29.95 8.89
N GLU A 118 -14.12 30.96 8.10
CA GLU A 118 -15.00 31.47 7.02
C GLU A 118 -15.23 30.42 5.94
N THR A 119 -14.17 29.69 5.53
CA THR A 119 -14.24 28.62 4.52
C THR A 119 -15.05 27.42 5.01
N LEU A 120 -15.01 27.12 6.31
CA LEU A 120 -15.84 26.07 6.93
C LEU A 120 -17.32 26.40 6.98
N GLU A 121 -17.71 27.67 6.82
CA GLU A 121 -19.10 28.12 6.69
C GLU A 121 -19.57 28.19 5.22
N ASP A 122 -18.64 27.99 4.25
CA ASP A 122 -18.95 28.04 2.82
C ASP A 122 -19.54 26.69 2.36
N GLU A 123 -20.85 26.67 2.13
CA GLU A 123 -21.59 25.46 1.69
C GLU A 123 -21.09 24.93 0.34
N ASP A 124 -20.59 25.79 -0.56
CA ASP A 124 -20.08 25.36 -1.87
C ASP A 124 -18.75 24.62 -1.71
N VAL A 125 -17.86 25.08 -0.82
CA VAL A 125 -16.59 24.40 -0.52
C VAL A 125 -16.85 23.05 0.13
N LEU A 126 -17.70 23.00 1.15
CA LEU A 126 -18.04 21.75 1.84
C LEU A 126 -18.68 20.73 0.88
N SER A 127 -19.59 21.18 0.03
CA SER A 127 -20.22 20.33 -1.00
C SER A 127 -19.21 19.78 -2.01
N ASN A 128 -18.22 20.56 -2.42
CA ASN A 128 -17.15 20.11 -3.31
C ASN A 128 -16.29 19.01 -2.65
N ILE A 129 -15.94 19.18 -1.37
CA ILE A 129 -15.20 18.18 -0.60
C ILE A 129 -16.02 16.88 -0.44
N GLU A 130 -17.31 16.99 -0.09
CA GLU A 130 -18.20 15.83 0.00
C GLU A 130 -18.31 15.09 -1.32
N MET A 131 -18.45 15.80 -2.43
CA MET A 131 -18.47 15.23 -3.78
C MET A 131 -17.15 14.52 -4.11
N TYR A 132 -16.00 15.09 -3.73
CA TYR A 132 -14.71 14.43 -3.88
C TYR A 132 -14.67 13.09 -3.15
N PHE A 133 -15.17 13.02 -1.91
CA PHE A 133 -15.22 11.76 -1.16
C PHE A 133 -16.16 10.74 -1.82
N GLU A 134 -17.33 11.16 -2.31
CA GLU A 134 -18.26 10.27 -2.99
C GLU A 134 -17.64 9.67 -4.28
N GLN A 135 -16.82 10.43 -4.99
CA GLN A 135 -16.18 10.02 -6.24
C GLN A 135 -14.93 9.17 -6.04
N ASN A 136 -14.14 9.48 -5.01
CA ASN A 136 -12.80 8.93 -4.84
C ASN A 136 -12.68 7.89 -3.70
N PHE A 137 -13.79 7.53 -3.06
CA PHE A 137 -13.77 6.47 -2.06
C PHE A 137 -14.78 5.38 -2.38
N THR A 138 -14.36 4.14 -2.13
CA THR A 138 -15.25 2.98 -2.26
C THR A 138 -16.47 3.14 -1.36
N GLN A 139 -17.67 3.02 -1.94
CA GLN A 139 -18.92 3.00 -1.21
C GLN A 139 -19.08 1.71 -0.40
N GLU A 140 -19.74 1.83 0.75
CA GLU A 140 -19.98 0.73 1.69
C GLU A 140 -20.80 -0.39 1.06
N ASP A 141 -20.26 -1.63 1.08
CA ASP A 141 -20.96 -2.84 0.70
C ASP A 141 -20.33 -4.08 1.37
N GLU A 142 -21.06 -5.20 1.39
CA GLU A 142 -20.61 -6.46 1.97
C GLU A 142 -19.97 -7.36 0.89
N PHE A 143 -18.78 -7.91 1.21
CA PHE A 143 -18.02 -8.77 0.32
C PHE A 143 -17.54 -10.03 1.01
N VAL A 144 -17.46 -11.11 0.25
CA VAL A 144 -16.80 -12.35 0.66
C VAL A 144 -15.38 -12.34 0.10
N ILE A 145 -14.41 -12.30 0.99
CA ILE A 145 -12.99 -12.40 0.65
C ILE A 145 -12.53 -13.84 0.90
N GLN A 146 -11.95 -14.47 -0.11
CA GLN A 146 -11.40 -15.82 0.02
C GLN A 146 -10.13 -15.83 0.90
N PRO A 147 -9.78 -16.96 1.53
CA PRO A 147 -8.48 -17.09 2.19
C PRO A 147 -7.36 -16.96 1.17
N LEU A 148 -6.29 -16.25 1.54
CA LEU A 148 -5.19 -15.89 0.66
C LEU A 148 -3.82 -16.27 1.25
N LEU A 149 -2.89 -16.63 0.37
CA LEU A 149 -1.47 -16.42 0.64
C LEU A 149 -1.07 -15.14 -0.09
N VAL A 150 -0.54 -14.17 0.65
CA VAL A 150 -0.28 -12.82 0.15
C VAL A 150 1.20 -12.51 0.29
N GLN A 151 1.83 -12.03 -0.77
CA GLN A 151 3.20 -11.55 -0.72
C GLN A 151 3.32 -10.45 0.34
N LYS A 152 4.28 -10.59 1.25
CA LYS A 152 4.43 -9.74 2.43
C LYS A 152 4.70 -8.29 2.08
N GLU A 153 5.63 -8.06 1.16
CA GLU A 153 6.01 -6.75 0.63
C GLU A 153 5.71 -6.70 -0.86
N TYR A 154 5.30 -5.55 -1.38
CA TYR A 154 5.10 -5.38 -2.82
C TYR A 154 6.43 -5.47 -3.58
N SER A 155 6.37 -5.78 -4.86
CA SER A 155 7.52 -5.83 -5.76
C SER A 155 7.51 -4.64 -6.69
N GLU A 156 8.71 -4.15 -7.00
CA GLU A 156 8.92 -3.20 -8.09
C GLU A 156 8.51 -3.82 -9.43
N THR A 157 8.03 -2.96 -10.32
CA THR A 157 7.84 -3.30 -11.74
C THR A 157 9.01 -2.77 -12.56
N CYS A 158 9.16 -3.27 -13.79
CA CYS A 158 10.13 -2.75 -14.76
C CYS A 158 11.61 -2.81 -14.33
N TRP A 159 11.95 -3.29 -13.15
CA TRP A 159 13.32 -3.36 -12.66
C TRP A 159 13.78 -4.80 -12.50
N THR A 160 14.90 -5.15 -13.20
CA THR A 160 15.50 -6.49 -13.17
C THR A 160 16.87 -6.43 -12.51
N PRO A 161 17.18 -7.26 -11.51
CA PRO A 161 18.49 -7.28 -10.88
C PRO A 161 19.62 -7.54 -11.87
N ILE A 162 20.73 -6.83 -11.72
CA ILE A 162 21.96 -7.04 -12.46
C ILE A 162 22.81 -8.09 -11.73
N SER A 163 23.34 -9.10 -12.44
CA SER A 163 24.27 -10.02 -11.81
C SER A 163 25.61 -9.34 -11.47
N ASP A 164 26.27 -9.79 -10.39
CA ASP A 164 27.55 -9.25 -9.93
C ASP A 164 28.61 -9.29 -11.05
N GLU A 165 28.62 -10.36 -11.86
CA GLU A 165 29.51 -10.48 -13.01
C GLU A 165 29.27 -9.36 -14.03
N LYS A 166 28.03 -9.10 -14.39
CA LYS A 166 27.65 -8.06 -15.36
C LYS A 166 27.93 -6.66 -14.79
N LEU A 167 27.66 -6.45 -13.50
CA LEU A 167 27.95 -5.21 -12.80
C LEU A 167 29.47 -4.93 -12.81
N GLY A 168 30.30 -5.94 -12.48
CA GLY A 168 31.75 -5.79 -12.43
C GLY A 168 32.42 -5.60 -13.80
N GLN A 169 31.80 -6.10 -14.87
CA GLN A 169 32.35 -5.98 -16.24
C GLN A 169 32.00 -4.65 -16.93
N ASN A 170 30.95 -3.94 -16.46
CA ASN A 170 30.51 -2.71 -17.11
C ASN A 170 31.29 -1.48 -16.59
N LYS A 171 32.19 -0.96 -17.41
CA LYS A 171 33.05 0.18 -17.03
C LYS A 171 32.30 1.47 -16.74
N GLU A 172 31.19 1.71 -17.41
CA GLU A 172 30.34 2.89 -17.19
C GLU A 172 29.69 2.83 -15.80
N TRP A 173 29.13 1.70 -15.43
CA TRP A 173 28.52 1.50 -14.10
C TRP A 173 29.56 1.56 -12.99
N GLN A 174 30.77 0.99 -13.21
CA GLN A 174 31.85 1.13 -12.25
C GLN A 174 32.27 2.61 -12.04
N GLN A 175 32.29 3.40 -13.11
CA GLN A 175 32.58 4.83 -13.00
C GLN A 175 31.47 5.61 -12.26
N MET A 176 30.18 5.22 -12.45
CA MET A 176 29.07 5.79 -11.71
C MET A 176 29.21 5.47 -10.21
N ILE A 177 29.55 4.24 -9.87
CA ILE A 177 29.78 3.81 -8.48
C ILE A 177 30.93 4.64 -7.85
N GLU A 178 32.09 4.73 -8.52
CA GLU A 178 33.21 5.53 -8.02
C GLU A 178 32.85 7.00 -7.79
N ASN A 179 32.04 7.58 -8.68
CA ASN A 179 31.59 8.97 -8.53
C ASN A 179 30.63 9.12 -7.34
N ALA A 180 29.70 8.20 -7.17
CA ALA A 180 28.78 8.16 -6.03
C ALA A 180 29.54 8.02 -4.70
N GLU A 181 30.52 7.12 -4.62
CA GLU A 181 31.38 6.95 -3.44
C GLU A 181 32.17 8.23 -3.09
N LYS A 182 32.76 8.89 -4.08
CA LYS A 182 33.46 10.17 -3.88
C LYS A 182 32.52 11.26 -3.37
N ALA A 183 31.24 11.22 -3.75
CA ALA A 183 30.22 12.16 -3.29
C ALA A 183 29.57 11.74 -1.96
N GLY A 184 29.91 10.58 -1.39
CA GLY A 184 29.31 10.06 -0.15
C GLY A 184 27.88 9.55 -0.31
N LEU A 185 27.49 9.21 -1.57
CA LEU A 185 26.14 8.74 -1.89
C LEU A 185 26.07 7.20 -1.78
N SER A 186 24.94 6.69 -1.33
CA SER A 186 24.62 5.26 -1.28
C SER A 186 23.85 4.77 -2.51
N GLU A 187 23.45 5.68 -3.39
CA GLU A 187 22.70 5.37 -4.61
C GLU A 187 23.10 6.31 -5.76
N THR A 188 23.04 5.80 -6.99
CA THR A 188 23.17 6.57 -8.22
C THR A 188 22.31 5.94 -9.32
N MET A 189 21.66 6.76 -10.14
CA MET A 189 20.76 6.25 -11.18
C MET A 189 20.83 7.07 -12.48
N VAL A 190 20.53 6.37 -13.58
CA VAL A 190 20.12 7.01 -14.84
C VAL A 190 18.65 6.67 -15.04
N HIS A 191 17.83 7.70 -15.13
CA HIS A 191 16.38 7.57 -15.21
C HIS A 191 15.96 6.57 -16.29
N ASN A 192 15.05 5.68 -15.94
CA ASN A 192 14.54 4.59 -16.80
C ASN A 192 15.64 3.79 -17.53
N THR A 193 16.79 3.59 -16.88
CA THR A 193 17.90 2.86 -17.48
C THR A 193 18.58 1.94 -16.48
N VAL A 194 19.19 2.48 -15.44
CA VAL A 194 19.94 1.74 -14.43
C VAL A 194 19.87 2.42 -13.08
N CYS A 195 19.67 1.66 -12.04
CA CYS A 195 19.81 2.09 -10.65
C CYS A 195 20.91 1.23 -10.00
N LEU A 196 21.88 1.90 -9.34
CA LEU A 196 22.98 1.27 -8.62
C LEU A 196 22.94 1.74 -7.17
N TYR A 197 22.93 0.83 -6.21
CA TYR A 197 22.76 1.15 -4.80
C TYR A 197 23.60 0.23 -3.90
N LYS A 198 23.98 0.74 -2.73
CA LYS A 198 24.66 -0.04 -1.70
C LYS A 198 23.68 -0.90 -0.92
N ILE A 199 24.04 -2.16 -0.71
CA ILE A 199 23.36 -3.06 0.24
C ILE A 199 24.06 -3.06 1.61
N ASP A 200 25.33 -2.71 1.65
CA ASP A 200 26.13 -2.47 2.83
C ASP A 200 27.30 -1.52 2.51
N ASP A 201 28.16 -1.25 3.47
CA ASP A 201 29.26 -0.30 3.32
C ASP A 201 30.23 -0.60 2.15
N SER A 202 30.29 -1.85 1.70
CA SER A 202 31.26 -2.33 0.71
C SER A 202 30.67 -2.85 -0.58
N ASN A 203 29.38 -3.22 -0.57
CA ASN A 203 28.78 -3.96 -1.67
C ASN A 203 27.72 -3.13 -2.41
N TRP A 204 27.93 -2.97 -3.70
CA TRP A 204 26.97 -2.37 -4.61
C TRP A 204 26.18 -3.44 -5.38
N CYS A 205 24.90 -3.19 -5.56
CA CYS A 205 24.00 -3.91 -6.43
C CYS A 205 23.44 -2.99 -7.51
N GLY A 206 22.80 -3.58 -8.50
CA GLY A 206 22.17 -2.79 -9.54
C GLY A 206 20.91 -3.44 -10.08
N LYS A 207 20.07 -2.60 -10.68
CA LYS A 207 18.85 -2.98 -11.41
C LYS A 207 18.86 -2.31 -12.77
N LEU A 208 18.41 -3.02 -13.81
CA LEU A 208 18.16 -2.49 -15.14
C LEU A 208 16.68 -2.24 -15.32
N TYR A 209 16.36 -1.12 -15.94
CA TYR A 209 14.99 -0.81 -16.34
C TYR A 209 14.64 -1.51 -17.64
N GLU A 210 13.51 -2.21 -17.64
CA GLU A 210 12.93 -2.86 -18.82
C GLU A 210 11.46 -2.46 -18.90
N GLU A 211 11.07 -1.77 -19.96
CA GLU A 211 9.66 -1.42 -20.18
C GLU A 211 8.76 -2.65 -20.13
N SER A 212 7.65 -2.54 -19.46
CA SER A 212 6.68 -3.60 -19.33
C SER A 212 5.25 -3.08 -19.49
N THR A 213 4.33 -4.00 -19.77
CA THR A 213 2.91 -3.72 -19.85
C THR A 213 2.14 -4.49 -18.78
N PHE A 214 0.96 -4.00 -18.41
CA PHE A 214 0.08 -4.70 -17.46
C PHE A 214 -0.23 -6.15 -17.89
N LYS A 215 -0.47 -6.35 -19.19
CA LYS A 215 -0.73 -7.69 -19.75
C LYS A 215 0.48 -8.62 -19.61
N LYS A 216 1.69 -8.09 -19.88
CA LYS A 216 2.93 -8.87 -19.72
C LYS A 216 3.15 -9.24 -18.26
N LEU A 217 3.03 -8.29 -17.33
CA LEU A 217 3.13 -8.53 -15.90
C LEU A 217 2.18 -9.66 -15.46
N LEU A 218 0.88 -9.53 -15.80
CA LEU A 218 -0.12 -10.54 -15.44
C LEU A 218 0.19 -11.92 -16.02
N GLN A 219 0.69 -11.99 -17.26
CA GLN A 219 1.10 -13.25 -17.89
C GLN A 219 2.30 -13.86 -17.17
N ASP A 220 3.29 -13.03 -16.80
CA ASP A 220 4.51 -13.50 -16.16
C ASP A 220 4.24 -14.06 -14.77
N ILE A 221 3.45 -13.37 -13.93
CA ILE A 221 3.11 -13.90 -12.60
C ILE A 221 2.24 -15.16 -12.68
N LYS A 222 1.31 -15.25 -13.65
CA LYS A 222 0.48 -16.45 -13.85
C LYS A 222 1.27 -17.70 -14.21
N LYS A 223 2.41 -17.60 -14.88
CA LYS A 223 3.30 -18.74 -15.18
C LYS A 223 3.78 -19.47 -13.91
N TYR A 224 3.88 -18.74 -12.80
CA TYR A 224 4.29 -19.26 -11.50
C TYR A 224 3.09 -19.58 -10.58
N GLY A 225 1.87 -19.53 -11.09
CA GLY A 225 0.67 -19.82 -10.32
C GLY A 225 0.17 -18.66 -9.44
N TYR A 226 0.71 -17.46 -9.62
CA TYR A 226 0.31 -16.29 -8.87
C TYR A 226 -0.78 -15.48 -9.61
N SER A 227 -1.44 -14.60 -8.87
CA SER A 227 -2.37 -13.60 -9.38
C SER A 227 -2.07 -12.24 -8.75
N LEU A 228 -2.63 -11.18 -9.32
CA LEU A 228 -2.76 -9.89 -8.63
C LEU A 228 -3.98 -9.93 -7.70
N PRO A 229 -3.98 -9.17 -6.61
CA PRO A 229 -5.19 -8.99 -5.81
C PRO A 229 -6.27 -8.30 -6.64
N THR A 230 -7.53 -8.56 -6.32
CA THR A 230 -8.63 -7.69 -6.74
C THR A 230 -8.62 -6.42 -5.89
N ARG A 231 -9.34 -5.39 -6.32
CA ARG A 231 -9.51 -4.16 -5.53
C ARG A 231 -10.06 -4.45 -4.14
N ARG A 232 -11.07 -5.32 -4.03
CA ARG A 232 -11.69 -5.68 -2.74
C ARG A 232 -10.76 -6.50 -1.84
N GLU A 233 -10.00 -7.41 -2.42
CA GLU A 233 -8.95 -8.12 -1.67
C GLU A 233 -7.93 -7.13 -1.12
N TRP A 234 -7.44 -6.19 -1.93
CA TRP A 234 -6.48 -5.18 -1.48
C TRP A 234 -7.05 -4.30 -0.34
N GLU A 235 -8.31 -3.85 -0.48
CA GLU A 235 -9.01 -3.07 0.55
C GLU A 235 -9.10 -3.83 1.89
N TYR A 236 -9.39 -5.14 1.82
CA TYR A 236 -9.39 -6.01 2.99
C TYR A 236 -7.99 -6.17 3.59
N LEU A 237 -6.98 -6.41 2.75
CA LEU A 237 -5.58 -6.57 3.17
C LEU A 237 -5.05 -5.33 3.88
N ALA A 238 -5.39 -4.15 3.40
CA ALA A 238 -4.97 -2.88 3.98
C ALA A 238 -5.80 -2.48 5.20
N GLY A 239 -7.11 -2.72 5.21
CA GLY A 239 -8.03 -2.19 6.22
C GLY A 239 -8.64 -3.19 7.18
N LYS A 240 -8.70 -4.49 6.83
CA LYS A 240 -9.43 -5.53 7.61
C LYS A 240 -10.84 -5.05 7.99
N GLY A 241 -11.58 -4.45 7.03
CA GLY A 241 -12.92 -3.94 7.26
C GLY A 241 -13.01 -2.77 8.25
N CYS A 242 -12.00 -1.90 8.31
CA CYS A 242 -12.11 -0.66 9.08
C CYS A 242 -13.25 0.19 8.51
N ARG A 243 -13.92 0.94 9.40
CA ARG A 243 -15.03 1.83 9.04
C ARG A 243 -14.59 3.30 9.06
N THR A 244 -13.30 3.53 8.89
CA THR A 244 -12.61 4.81 8.94
C THR A 244 -11.79 5.02 7.68
N ILE A 245 -11.43 6.27 7.37
CA ILE A 245 -10.65 6.64 6.19
C ILE A 245 -9.34 5.86 6.15
N PHE A 246 -8.65 5.79 7.28
CA PHE A 246 -7.41 5.02 7.44
C PHE A 246 -7.61 3.84 8.40
N PRO A 247 -6.73 2.85 8.41
CA PRO A 247 -6.79 1.73 9.35
C PRO A 247 -6.71 2.15 10.83
N TRP A 248 -6.14 3.32 11.12
CA TRP A 248 -5.97 3.90 12.47
C TRP A 248 -7.04 4.91 12.86
N GLY A 249 -7.94 5.31 11.97
CA GLY A 249 -9.00 6.30 12.23
C GLY A 249 -9.28 7.19 11.03
N ASN A 250 -10.02 8.27 11.25
CA ASN A 250 -10.34 9.23 10.18
C ASN A 250 -9.27 10.31 10.01
N ASN A 251 -8.45 10.53 11.02
CA ASN A 251 -7.54 11.66 11.09
C ASN A 251 -6.09 11.22 10.91
N ILE A 252 -5.29 12.08 10.31
CA ILE A 252 -3.84 12.04 10.41
C ILE A 252 -3.46 12.51 11.81
N ASP A 253 -2.65 11.73 12.51
CA ASP A 253 -1.98 12.14 13.73
C ASP A 253 -0.66 12.81 13.35
N PHE A 254 -0.56 14.13 13.55
CA PHE A 254 0.63 14.92 13.20
C PHE A 254 1.88 14.57 14.02
N SER A 255 1.77 13.66 14.99
CA SER A 255 2.92 13.04 15.64
C SER A 255 3.53 11.87 14.85
N MET A 256 2.86 11.39 13.80
CA MET A 256 3.39 10.36 12.92
C MET A 256 4.59 10.87 12.13
N ASN A 257 5.65 10.06 12.03
CA ASN A 257 6.72 10.29 11.07
C ASN A 257 6.27 9.79 9.70
N LEU A 258 5.81 10.70 8.85
CA LEU A 258 5.28 10.42 7.52
C LEU A 258 6.28 10.79 6.43
N LYS A 259 6.37 9.98 5.37
CA LYS A 259 7.22 10.27 4.22
C LYS A 259 6.82 11.57 3.53
N TYR A 260 7.79 12.24 2.93
CA TYR A 260 7.62 13.46 2.11
C TYR A 260 7.05 14.68 2.87
N MET A 261 7.05 14.61 4.20
CA MET A 261 6.66 15.72 5.08
C MET A 261 7.90 16.19 5.83
N GLU A 262 8.73 17.03 5.20
CA GLU A 262 10.03 17.49 5.73
C GLU A 262 9.94 18.04 7.16
N TRP A 263 8.83 18.71 7.50
CA TRP A 263 8.58 19.25 8.83
C TRP A 263 8.18 18.21 9.88
N MET A 264 7.82 16.99 9.44
CA MET A 264 7.56 15.82 10.30
C MET A 264 8.76 14.88 10.37
N ASP A 265 9.81 15.12 9.55
CA ASP A 265 10.95 14.22 9.46
C ASP A 265 11.72 14.23 10.80
N ASN A 266 11.49 13.17 11.55
CA ASN A 266 12.24 12.83 12.73
C ASN A 266 13.23 11.74 12.32
N ASP A 267 14.47 11.77 12.80
CA ASP A 267 15.56 10.79 12.53
C ASP A 267 15.19 9.32 12.84
N GLY A 268 13.95 8.90 12.58
CA GLY A 268 13.38 7.60 12.90
C GLY A 268 12.73 6.90 11.71
N ALA A 269 12.40 5.63 11.91
CA ALA A 269 11.65 4.87 10.92
C ALA A 269 10.26 5.48 10.68
N TYR A 270 9.83 5.50 9.43
CA TYR A 270 8.51 5.99 9.08
C TYR A 270 7.39 5.16 9.74
N THR A 271 6.36 5.87 10.19
CA THR A 271 5.31 5.26 11.02
C THR A 271 4.53 4.18 10.29
N LEU A 272 4.34 4.31 8.98
CA LEU A 272 3.57 3.38 8.17
C LEU A 272 4.41 2.26 7.55
N GLU A 273 5.74 2.39 7.50
CA GLU A 273 6.67 1.35 7.01
C GLU A 273 6.83 0.20 8.00
N LYS A 274 5.75 -0.48 8.33
CA LYS A 274 5.76 -1.63 9.24
C LYS A 274 4.62 -2.60 8.95
N GLU A 275 4.81 -3.82 9.46
CA GLU A 275 3.83 -4.87 9.33
C GLU A 275 2.47 -4.46 9.93
N ASN A 276 1.41 -4.57 9.14
CA ASN A 276 0.05 -4.38 9.62
C ASN A 276 -0.46 -5.59 10.42
N PHE A 277 -1.73 -5.61 10.77
CA PHE A 277 -2.40 -6.67 11.53
C PHE A 277 -2.43 -8.05 10.82
N PHE A 278 -2.09 -8.14 9.54
CA PHE A 278 -1.86 -9.38 8.81
C PHE A 278 -0.38 -9.71 8.63
N GLY A 279 0.52 -8.79 8.93
CA GLY A 279 1.95 -8.93 8.71
C GLY A 279 2.41 -8.45 7.34
N LEU A 280 1.63 -7.60 6.68
CA LEU A 280 1.90 -7.03 5.37
C LEU A 280 2.43 -5.60 5.53
N ILE A 281 3.39 -5.19 4.70
CA ILE A 281 3.73 -3.80 4.46
C ILE A 281 2.86 -3.36 3.28
N ILE A 282 1.89 -2.49 3.53
CA ILE A 282 0.83 -2.14 2.57
C ILE A 282 0.22 -0.78 2.91
N GLY A 283 0.02 0.07 1.89
CA GLY A 283 -0.53 1.41 2.08
C GLY A 283 0.38 2.26 2.97
N ASP A 284 1.68 2.18 2.77
CA ASP A 284 2.72 2.82 3.58
C ASP A 284 3.33 4.06 2.91
N ASP A 285 3.14 4.20 1.59
CA ASP A 285 3.77 5.23 0.79
C ASP A 285 2.81 5.76 -0.29
N PRO A 286 2.41 7.05 -0.24
CA PRO A 286 1.48 7.64 -1.21
C PRO A 286 2.00 7.71 -2.64
N TYR A 287 3.30 7.53 -2.89
CA TYR A 287 3.86 7.41 -4.24
C TYR A 287 3.72 5.99 -4.81
N CYS A 288 3.68 4.97 -3.96
CA CYS A 288 3.69 3.58 -4.38
C CYS A 288 2.28 3.09 -4.75
N ARG A 289 1.98 3.01 -6.06
CA ARG A 289 0.71 2.47 -6.57
C ARG A 289 0.81 0.97 -6.75
N GLU A 290 0.06 0.19 -5.99
CA GLU A 290 -0.04 -1.25 -6.23
C GLU A 290 -1.06 -1.54 -7.32
N ILE A 291 -0.63 -2.27 -8.36
CA ILE A 291 -1.48 -2.72 -9.47
C ILE A 291 -2.41 -3.83 -8.94
N VAL A 292 -3.71 -3.64 -9.12
CA VAL A 292 -4.74 -4.64 -8.86
C VAL A 292 -5.47 -5.01 -10.16
N TYR A 293 -6.08 -6.20 -10.19
CA TYR A 293 -6.74 -6.71 -11.39
C TYR A 293 -8.08 -7.33 -11.04
N ASP A 294 -9.15 -6.77 -11.60
CA ASP A 294 -10.53 -7.13 -11.30
C ASP A 294 -11.33 -7.23 -12.60
N ASP A 295 -12.03 -8.35 -12.82
CA ASP A 295 -12.96 -8.57 -13.93
C ASP A 295 -12.45 -8.18 -15.34
N GLY A 296 -11.13 -8.30 -15.57
CA GLY A 296 -10.52 -7.97 -16.87
C GLY A 296 -9.89 -6.58 -16.92
N GLU A 297 -10.05 -5.77 -15.88
CA GLU A 297 -9.57 -4.40 -15.80
C GLU A 297 -8.47 -4.25 -14.76
N PHE A 298 -7.49 -3.39 -15.06
CA PHE A 298 -6.46 -2.99 -14.12
C PHE A 298 -6.86 -1.70 -13.42
N SER A 299 -6.48 -1.56 -12.16
CA SER A 299 -6.58 -0.33 -11.40
C SER A 299 -5.43 -0.24 -10.39
N TYR A 300 -5.37 0.84 -9.63
CA TYR A 300 -4.35 1.08 -8.62
C TYR A 300 -4.96 1.20 -7.24
N LYS A 301 -4.14 0.88 -6.23
CA LYS A 301 -4.43 1.06 -4.81
C LYS A 301 -3.15 1.46 -4.07
N GLY A 302 -3.28 2.11 -2.92
CA GLY A 302 -2.18 2.36 -1.97
C GLY A 302 -1.35 3.60 -2.24
N GLY A 303 -1.51 4.26 -3.39
CA GLY A 303 -0.85 5.50 -3.76
C GLY A 303 -1.39 6.07 -5.06
N ASP A 304 -1.02 7.31 -5.39
CA ASP A 304 -1.40 8.02 -6.62
C ASP A 304 -0.19 8.48 -7.46
N GLY A 305 1.00 8.00 -7.12
CA GLY A 305 2.26 8.46 -7.71
C GLY A 305 2.72 9.82 -7.17
N GLY A 306 2.25 10.21 -6.00
CA GLY A 306 2.58 11.46 -5.34
C GLY A 306 1.79 12.67 -5.86
N ARG A 307 0.73 12.47 -6.64
CA ARG A 307 -0.02 13.56 -7.27
C ARG A 307 -0.62 14.53 -6.25
N ASN A 308 -1.26 13.99 -5.21
CA ASN A 308 -1.85 14.81 -4.15
C ASN A 308 -0.79 15.50 -3.29
N ILE A 309 0.28 14.79 -2.91
CA ILE A 309 1.39 15.38 -2.13
C ILE A 309 2.10 16.47 -2.92
N CYS A 310 2.52 16.20 -4.17
CA CYS A 310 3.18 17.18 -5.03
C CYS A 310 2.27 18.32 -5.43
N GLY A 311 0.96 18.16 -5.35
CA GLY A 311 -0.05 19.20 -5.61
C GLY A 311 -0.10 20.30 -4.56
N GLY A 312 0.62 20.18 -3.44
CA GLY A 312 0.64 21.19 -2.39
C GLY A 312 -0.65 21.31 -1.58
N LEU A 313 -1.48 20.27 -1.60
CA LEU A 313 -2.78 20.27 -0.92
C LEU A 313 -2.72 19.99 0.60
N GLY A 314 -1.50 19.84 1.14
CA GLY A 314 -1.30 19.51 2.56
C GLY A 314 -1.30 18.01 2.85
N VAL A 315 -1.05 17.66 4.13
CA VAL A 315 -0.80 16.29 4.53
C VAL A 315 -2.05 15.40 4.47
N VAL A 316 -3.21 15.93 4.82
CA VAL A 316 -4.46 15.15 4.84
C VAL A 316 -4.82 14.69 3.43
N TRP A 317 -4.82 15.60 2.46
CA TRP A 317 -5.04 15.29 1.04
C TRP A 317 -3.95 14.37 0.49
N GLY A 318 -2.69 14.67 0.81
CA GLY A 318 -1.51 13.92 0.36
C GLY A 318 -1.53 12.45 0.76
N TYR A 319 -2.18 12.15 1.88
CA TYR A 319 -2.25 10.79 2.42
C TYR A 319 -3.56 10.05 2.15
N PHE A 320 -4.59 10.66 1.55
CA PHE A 320 -5.77 9.91 1.12
C PHE A 320 -5.45 8.68 0.24
N PRO A 321 -4.46 8.74 -0.68
CA PRO A 321 -4.12 7.57 -1.49
C PRO A 321 -3.73 6.31 -0.72
N VAL A 322 -3.20 6.42 0.52
CA VAL A 322 -2.87 5.25 1.35
C VAL A 322 -4.09 4.66 2.07
N SER A 323 -5.25 5.34 2.01
CA SER A 323 -6.50 4.79 2.54
C SER A 323 -6.83 3.44 1.87
N PRO A 324 -7.30 2.44 2.63
CA PRO A 324 -7.81 1.21 2.03
C PRO A 324 -8.86 1.45 0.95
N TYR A 325 -9.66 2.49 1.13
CA TYR A 325 -10.86 2.73 0.31
C TYR A 325 -10.69 3.79 -0.76
N PHE A 326 -9.55 4.48 -0.81
CA PHE A 326 -9.28 5.46 -1.86
C PHE A 326 -9.19 4.79 -3.24
N GLN A 327 -9.78 5.44 -4.23
CA GLN A 327 -9.66 5.10 -5.64
C GLN A 327 -9.62 6.42 -6.42
N ASP A 328 -8.56 6.64 -7.15
CA ASP A 328 -8.44 7.84 -7.98
C ASP A 328 -9.37 7.71 -9.19
N SER A 329 -10.51 8.43 -9.15
CA SER A 329 -11.53 8.39 -10.20
C SER A 329 -11.08 9.02 -11.53
N GLU A 330 -10.03 9.84 -11.49
CA GLU A 330 -9.48 10.53 -12.68
C GLU A 330 -8.26 9.79 -13.27
N MET A 331 -7.77 8.74 -12.59
CA MET A 331 -6.61 8.01 -13.04
C MET A 331 -6.91 7.22 -14.32
N VAL A 332 -6.27 7.61 -15.40
CA VAL A 332 -6.31 6.88 -16.66
C VAL A 332 -5.14 5.89 -16.71
N ILE A 333 -5.46 4.61 -16.84
CA ILE A 333 -4.47 3.57 -16.99
C ILE A 333 -4.08 3.45 -18.45
N GLY A 334 -2.81 3.71 -18.74
CA GLY A 334 -2.22 3.49 -20.07
C GLY A 334 -1.90 2.03 -20.34
N ASP A 335 -1.27 1.74 -21.48
CA ASP A 335 -0.83 0.38 -21.80
C ASP A 335 0.44 -0.01 -21.05
N ASN A 336 1.31 0.94 -20.76
CA ASN A 336 2.63 0.72 -20.15
C ASN A 336 2.62 1.00 -18.65
N ILE A 337 3.37 0.18 -17.92
CA ILE A 337 3.64 0.35 -16.50
C ILE A 337 4.71 1.42 -16.30
N ASN A 338 4.53 2.28 -15.30
CA ASN A 338 5.55 3.23 -14.87
C ASN A 338 6.37 2.64 -13.69
N GLY A 339 7.56 2.13 -13.99
CA GLY A 339 8.41 1.47 -12.99
C GLY A 339 8.96 2.37 -11.88
N GLY A 340 8.66 3.67 -11.90
CA GLY A 340 9.00 4.59 -10.81
C GLY A 340 7.91 4.69 -9.73
N TYR A 341 6.67 4.33 -10.08
CA TYR A 341 5.51 4.48 -9.18
C TYR A 341 4.64 3.25 -9.09
N ASP A 342 4.71 2.34 -10.08
CA ASP A 342 3.84 1.18 -10.16
C ASP A 342 4.54 -0.05 -9.57
N PHE A 343 3.89 -0.63 -8.58
CA PHE A 343 4.32 -1.82 -7.86
C PHE A 343 3.26 -2.90 -8.00
N PHE A 344 3.56 -4.11 -7.57
CA PHE A 344 2.58 -5.19 -7.57
C PHE A 344 2.81 -6.15 -6.41
N ARG A 345 1.74 -6.81 -6.01
CA ARG A 345 1.74 -7.84 -4.98
C ARG A 345 1.18 -9.14 -5.53
N ARG A 346 1.83 -10.25 -5.25
CA ARG A 346 1.35 -11.58 -5.64
C ARG A 346 0.38 -12.11 -4.60
N VAL A 347 -0.67 -12.77 -5.08
CA VAL A 347 -1.61 -13.53 -4.23
C VAL A 347 -1.83 -14.92 -4.79
N ILE A 348 -2.12 -15.87 -3.90
CA ILE A 348 -2.64 -17.20 -4.21
C ILE A 348 -3.98 -17.33 -3.50
N ARG A 349 -5.06 -17.51 -4.26
CA ARG A 349 -6.40 -17.74 -3.70
C ARG A 349 -6.55 -19.20 -3.32
N ILE A 350 -6.91 -19.45 -2.06
CA ILE A 350 -7.11 -20.78 -1.53
C ILE A 350 -8.58 -21.16 -1.75
N ASN A 351 -8.82 -22.18 -2.56
CA ASN A 351 -10.17 -22.63 -2.93
C ASN A 351 -10.35 -24.13 -2.72
N ASP A 352 -11.58 -24.64 -2.85
CA ASP A 352 -11.95 -26.05 -2.62
C ASP A 352 -11.27 -27.07 -3.57
N ASN A 353 -10.62 -26.63 -4.64
CA ASN A 353 -9.95 -27.50 -5.59
C ASN A 353 -8.55 -27.95 -5.13
N MET A 354 -8.26 -27.89 -3.83
CA MET A 354 -7.03 -28.39 -3.23
C MET A 354 -7.02 -29.93 -3.30
N LYS A 355 -6.45 -30.49 -4.35
CA LYS A 355 -6.20 -31.92 -4.51
C LYS A 355 -4.73 -32.24 -4.37
#